data_d3f0ed7d39c17a7bf8c376ed006f10a2
#
_entry.id   d3f0ed7d39c17a7bf8c376ed006f10a2
#
_cell.length_a   1.000
_cell.length_b   1.000
_cell.length_c   1.000
_cell.angle_alpha   90.00
_cell.angle_beta   90.00
_cell.angle_gamma   90.00
#
_symmetry.space_group_name_H-M   'P 1'
#
loop_
_entity.id
_entity.type
_entity.pdbx_description
1 polymer ?
#
loop_
_entity_poly.entity_id
_entity_poly.type
_entity_poly.pdbx_seq_one_letter_code
_entity_poly.pdbx_strand_id
1 'polypeptide(L)'
;MTVELIRHGNTLWQGTGRYQGKSDVPLSAAGLAELHPPEIGPETVYITRLCRTRQAAERLFPHATLVETDGLEEMDFGDFEGRSANDMAHDPAYRAWVDTMCQGPCPGGESQAQFIRRVTAAFARLLDAAAVKETNLTIVAHGGTQLAVLSAFADLKKPYFDWSVPCGHSYVLDASRWPTEHRLTVLAQRDYTKEAAP
;
A
#
# COMPACT_ATOMS: atom_id res chain seq x y z
N MET A 1 17.97 -4.82 -9.63
CA MET A 1 17.10 -5.07 -8.47
C MET A 1 15.69 -4.63 -8.81
N THR A 2 14.70 -5.46 -8.56
CA THR A 2 13.28 -5.12 -8.75
C THR A 2 12.55 -5.07 -7.42
N VAL A 3 11.51 -4.23 -7.37
CA VAL A 3 10.60 -4.13 -6.23
C VAL A 3 9.18 -4.34 -6.74
N GLU A 4 8.44 -5.23 -6.12
CA GLU A 4 7.02 -5.36 -6.35
C GLU A 4 6.25 -4.85 -5.14
N LEU A 5 5.44 -3.81 -5.33
CA LEU A 5 4.63 -3.18 -4.30
C LEU A 5 3.15 -3.47 -4.55
N ILE A 6 2.58 -4.37 -3.75
CA ILE A 6 1.26 -4.95 -3.92
C ILE A 6 0.28 -4.29 -2.95
N ARG A 7 -0.87 -3.88 -3.44
CA ARG A 7 -2.01 -3.50 -2.59
C ARG A 7 -2.76 -4.76 -2.17
N HIS A 8 -3.07 -4.93 -0.89
CA HIS A 8 -3.88 -6.03 -0.38
C HIS A 8 -5.22 -6.17 -1.12
N GLY A 9 -5.90 -7.31 -0.97
CA GLY A 9 -7.22 -7.59 -1.54
C GLY A 9 -8.36 -6.80 -0.90
N ASN A 10 -9.59 -7.02 -1.38
CA ASN A 10 -10.80 -6.38 -0.87
C ASN A 10 -11.10 -6.79 0.58
N THR A 11 -11.33 -5.82 1.47
CA THR A 11 -11.67 -6.03 2.88
C THR A 11 -13.17 -6.04 3.12
N LEU A 12 -13.59 -6.33 4.35
CA LEU A 12 -15.00 -6.25 4.77
C LEU A 12 -15.58 -4.84 4.63
N TRP A 13 -14.74 -3.79 4.62
CA TRP A 13 -15.21 -2.41 4.44
C TRP A 13 -15.10 -1.93 3.00
N GLN A 14 -14.58 -2.73 2.08
CA GLN A 14 -14.50 -2.36 0.66
C GLN A 14 -15.90 -2.12 0.10
N GLY A 15 -16.06 -1.03 -0.64
CA GLY A 15 -17.36 -0.63 -1.21
C GLY A 15 -18.31 0.07 -0.23
N THR A 16 -18.00 0.12 1.07
CA THR A 16 -18.82 0.82 2.08
C THR A 16 -18.49 2.31 2.20
N GLY A 17 -17.44 2.78 1.52
CA GLY A 17 -16.95 4.16 1.59
C GLY A 17 -16.35 4.56 2.94
N ARG A 18 -16.05 3.58 3.83
CA ARG A 18 -15.46 3.84 5.14
C ARG A 18 -13.96 4.07 5.04
N TYR A 19 -13.46 5.05 5.77
CA TYR A 19 -12.02 5.26 5.92
C TYR A 19 -11.41 4.09 6.68
N GLN A 20 -10.36 3.52 6.10
CA GLN A 20 -9.69 2.33 6.62
C GLN A 20 -8.18 2.55 6.60
N GLY A 21 -7.64 3.00 7.69
CA GLY A 21 -6.21 3.20 7.88
C GLY A 21 -5.63 2.18 8.85
N LYS A 22 -5.45 2.57 10.12
CA LYS A 22 -4.90 1.71 11.19
C LYS A 22 -5.87 0.65 11.70
N SER A 23 -7.17 0.78 11.40
CA SER A 23 -8.15 -0.23 11.78
C SER A 23 -7.79 -1.58 11.16
N ASP A 24 -7.71 -2.61 12.00
CA ASP A 24 -7.29 -3.94 11.59
C ASP A 24 -8.48 -4.76 11.05
N VAL A 25 -8.95 -4.37 9.88
CA VAL A 25 -10.08 -4.99 9.17
C VAL A 25 -9.56 -6.09 8.25
N PRO A 26 -10.07 -7.33 8.36
CA PRO A 26 -9.64 -8.45 7.53
C PRO A 26 -10.14 -8.33 6.09
N LEU A 27 -9.53 -9.11 5.20
CA LEU A 27 -10.07 -9.35 3.87
C LEU A 27 -11.48 -9.96 3.97
N SER A 28 -12.35 -9.62 3.04
CA SER A 28 -13.63 -10.33 2.87
C SER A 28 -13.36 -11.70 2.27
N ALA A 29 -14.30 -12.64 2.46
CA ALA A 29 -14.20 -13.96 1.84
C ALA A 29 -14.08 -13.86 0.30
N ALA A 30 -14.84 -12.95 -0.32
CA ALA A 30 -14.74 -12.67 -1.75
C ALA A 30 -13.37 -12.09 -2.12
N GLY A 31 -12.91 -11.08 -1.35
CA GLY A 31 -11.61 -10.44 -1.61
C GLY A 31 -10.42 -11.40 -1.44
N LEU A 32 -10.54 -12.40 -0.58
CA LEU A 32 -9.54 -13.47 -0.47
C LEU A 32 -9.63 -14.45 -1.65
N ALA A 33 -10.84 -14.82 -2.07
CA ALA A 33 -11.06 -15.74 -3.18
C ALA A 33 -10.63 -15.18 -4.54
N GLU A 34 -10.75 -13.85 -4.72
CA GLU A 34 -10.33 -13.14 -5.93
C GLU A 34 -8.80 -13.11 -6.13
N LEU A 35 -8.00 -13.36 -5.08
CA LEU A 35 -6.55 -13.33 -5.20
C LEU A 35 -6.02 -14.66 -5.74
N HIS A 36 -5.27 -14.59 -6.84
CA HIS A 36 -4.67 -15.75 -7.51
C HIS A 36 -3.15 -15.73 -7.34
N PRO A 37 -2.55 -16.82 -6.79
CA PRO A 37 -1.09 -16.93 -6.68
C PRO A 37 -0.42 -16.92 -8.06
N PRO A 38 0.75 -16.29 -8.21
CA PRO A 38 1.55 -16.46 -9.42
C PRO A 38 2.19 -17.86 -9.45
N GLU A 39 2.60 -18.32 -10.62
CA GLU A 39 3.29 -19.62 -10.77
C GLU A 39 4.60 -19.68 -9.99
N ILE A 40 5.33 -18.55 -9.96
CA ILE A 40 6.60 -18.42 -9.25
C ILE A 40 6.46 -17.26 -8.28
N GLY A 41 6.69 -17.53 -7.00
CA GLY A 41 6.65 -16.55 -5.93
C GLY A 41 8.03 -16.23 -5.35
N PRO A 42 8.13 -15.16 -4.57
CA PRO A 42 9.34 -14.80 -3.83
C PRO A 42 9.55 -15.74 -2.63
N GLU A 43 10.80 -15.85 -2.17
CA GLU A 43 11.11 -16.57 -0.91
C GLU A 43 10.71 -15.75 0.33
N THR A 44 10.73 -14.42 0.21
CA THR A 44 10.41 -13.50 1.32
C THR A 44 9.44 -12.43 0.85
N VAL A 45 8.43 -12.18 1.66
CA VAL A 45 7.43 -11.11 1.46
C VAL A 45 7.39 -10.21 2.69
N TYR A 46 7.57 -8.92 2.47
CA TYR A 46 7.41 -7.92 3.51
C TYR A 46 5.94 -7.51 3.62
N ILE A 47 5.44 -7.46 4.85
CA ILE A 47 4.05 -7.11 5.16
C ILE A 47 4.01 -6.06 6.25
N THR A 48 2.88 -5.38 6.41
CA THR A 48 2.61 -4.59 7.61
C THR A 48 1.99 -5.49 8.70
N ARG A 49 1.91 -4.98 9.92
CA ARG A 49 1.25 -5.69 11.04
C ARG A 49 -0.26 -5.89 10.87
N LEU A 50 -0.89 -5.21 9.90
CA LEU A 50 -2.33 -5.29 9.67
C LEU A 50 -2.72 -6.61 8.99
N CYS A 51 -3.72 -7.31 9.54
CA CYS A 51 -4.10 -8.67 9.14
C CYS A 51 -4.40 -8.80 7.63
N ARG A 52 -4.95 -7.78 6.99
CA ARG A 52 -5.27 -7.79 5.55
C ARG A 52 -4.03 -7.94 4.66
N THR A 53 -2.87 -7.42 5.07
CA THR A 53 -1.62 -7.60 4.31
C THR A 53 -1.06 -9.01 4.50
N ARG A 54 -1.13 -9.56 5.71
CA ARG A 54 -0.76 -10.94 6.01
C ARG A 54 -1.64 -11.91 5.23
N GLN A 55 -2.97 -11.77 5.30
CA GLN A 55 -3.92 -12.62 4.59
C GLN A 55 -3.70 -12.59 3.07
N ALA A 56 -3.45 -11.40 2.50
CA ALA A 56 -3.14 -11.28 1.09
C ALA A 56 -1.81 -11.97 0.73
N ALA A 57 -0.76 -11.79 1.55
CA ALA A 57 0.54 -12.42 1.33
C ALA A 57 0.47 -13.96 1.45
N GLU A 58 -0.21 -14.49 2.46
CA GLU A 58 -0.42 -15.94 2.64
C GLU A 58 -1.19 -16.55 1.46
N ARG A 59 -2.17 -15.81 0.92
CA ARG A 59 -2.97 -16.27 -0.23
C ARG A 59 -2.17 -16.25 -1.53
N LEU A 60 -1.39 -15.19 -1.76
CA LEU A 60 -0.60 -15.01 -2.99
C LEU A 60 0.70 -15.84 -2.99
N PHE A 61 1.33 -15.99 -1.84
CA PHE A 61 2.66 -16.56 -1.70
C PHE A 61 2.71 -17.56 -0.53
N PRO A 62 2.01 -18.71 -0.62
CA PRO A 62 1.81 -19.62 0.50
C PRO A 62 3.09 -20.26 1.04
N HIS A 63 4.18 -20.19 0.29
CA HIS A 63 5.48 -20.76 0.67
C HIS A 63 6.51 -19.71 1.08
N ALA A 64 6.16 -18.42 1.04
CA ALA A 64 7.09 -17.35 1.37
C ALA A 64 7.23 -17.16 2.88
N THR A 65 8.41 -16.77 3.30
CA THR A 65 8.64 -16.25 4.65
C THR A 65 8.09 -14.83 4.75
N LEU A 66 7.16 -14.60 5.68
CA LEU A 66 6.57 -13.28 5.90
C LEU A 66 7.38 -12.50 6.93
N VAL A 67 7.78 -11.29 6.58
CA VAL A 67 8.54 -10.37 7.45
C VAL A 67 7.72 -9.12 7.71
N GLU A 68 7.33 -8.91 8.97
CA GLU A 68 6.64 -7.67 9.37
C GLU A 68 7.59 -6.47 9.31
N THR A 69 7.09 -5.37 8.78
CA THR A 69 7.83 -4.13 8.59
C THR A 69 7.01 -2.96 9.05
N ASP A 70 7.55 -2.22 10.01
CA ASP A 70 6.93 -1.01 10.53
C ASP A 70 7.11 0.18 9.59
N GLY A 71 6.12 1.04 9.57
CA GLY A 71 6.16 2.32 8.86
C GLY A 71 5.61 2.26 7.44
N LEU A 72 5.17 1.10 6.95
CA LEU A 72 4.48 0.95 5.67
C LEU A 72 2.96 0.79 5.81
N GLU A 73 2.42 0.90 7.02
CA GLU A 73 0.98 0.86 7.28
C GLU A 73 0.25 1.98 6.54
N GLU A 74 -1.05 1.79 6.32
CA GLU A 74 -1.93 2.81 5.74
C GLU A 74 -1.99 4.07 6.63
N MET A 75 -2.48 5.16 6.08
CA MET A 75 -2.66 6.42 6.80
C MET A 75 -3.56 6.23 8.03
N ASP A 76 -3.15 6.78 9.17
CA ASP A 76 -4.00 6.86 10.35
C ASP A 76 -5.04 7.98 10.17
N PHE A 77 -6.29 7.57 9.92
CA PHE A 77 -7.39 8.51 9.77
C PHE A 77 -7.99 8.98 11.11
N GLY A 78 -7.42 8.56 12.25
CA GLY A 78 -7.85 9.01 13.57
C GLY A 78 -9.35 8.84 13.82
N ASP A 79 -10.05 9.92 14.16
CA ASP A 79 -11.48 9.91 14.48
C ASP A 79 -12.37 9.63 13.25
N PHE A 80 -11.81 9.60 12.05
CA PHE A 80 -12.54 9.26 10.82
C PHE A 80 -12.52 7.75 10.51
N GLU A 81 -11.71 6.97 11.23
CA GLU A 81 -11.63 5.51 11.06
C GLU A 81 -13.02 4.85 11.18
N GLY A 82 -13.35 3.98 10.21
CA GLY A 82 -14.60 3.23 10.20
C GLY A 82 -15.86 4.04 9.86
N ARG A 83 -15.72 5.35 9.65
CA ARG A 83 -16.82 6.23 9.24
C ARG A 83 -16.73 6.52 7.74
N SER A 84 -17.88 6.65 7.08
CA SER A 84 -17.95 7.07 5.68
C SER A 84 -18.11 8.60 5.55
N ALA A 85 -17.89 9.11 4.34
CA ALA A 85 -18.17 10.51 4.04
C ALA A 85 -19.63 10.90 4.37
N ASN A 86 -20.57 9.99 4.15
CA ASN A 86 -21.99 10.22 4.47
C ASN A 86 -22.22 10.28 5.99
N ASP A 87 -21.56 9.41 6.77
CA ASP A 87 -21.64 9.43 8.24
C ASP A 87 -21.11 10.74 8.82
N MET A 88 -20.20 11.40 8.10
CA MET A 88 -19.51 12.63 8.51
C MET A 88 -19.95 13.88 7.75
N ALA A 89 -21.01 13.82 6.96
CA ALA A 89 -21.44 14.94 6.10
C ALA A 89 -21.69 16.26 6.87
N HIS A 90 -22.06 16.18 8.14
CA HIS A 90 -22.29 17.33 9.01
C HIS A 90 -21.23 17.51 10.10
N ASP A 91 -20.15 16.70 10.08
CA ASP A 91 -19.04 16.80 11.02
C ASP A 91 -18.14 17.98 10.62
N PRO A 92 -18.01 19.04 11.46
CA PRO A 92 -17.21 20.22 11.10
C PRO A 92 -15.73 19.89 10.88
N ALA A 93 -15.18 18.94 11.65
CA ALA A 93 -13.77 18.55 11.54
C ALA A 93 -13.52 17.82 10.20
N TYR A 94 -14.44 16.93 9.81
CA TYR A 94 -14.37 16.26 8.52
C TYR A 94 -14.46 17.22 7.35
N ARG A 95 -15.40 18.18 7.41
CA ARG A 95 -15.56 19.21 6.37
C ARG A 95 -14.31 20.07 6.23
N ALA A 96 -13.76 20.54 7.36
CA ALA A 96 -12.51 21.31 7.37
C ALA A 96 -11.33 20.50 6.76
N TRP A 97 -11.28 19.20 7.03
CA TRP A 97 -10.26 18.32 6.44
C TRP A 97 -10.43 18.17 4.92
N VAL A 98 -11.66 17.96 4.45
CA VAL A 98 -11.98 17.88 3.01
C VAL A 98 -11.68 19.20 2.30
N ASP A 99 -11.95 20.35 2.93
CA ASP A 99 -11.67 21.68 2.37
C ASP A 99 -10.15 21.90 2.14
N THR A 100 -9.29 21.21 2.88
CA THR A 100 -7.83 21.17 2.61
C THR A 100 -7.43 20.16 1.55
N MET A 101 -8.38 19.59 0.78
CA MET A 101 -8.17 18.48 -0.13
C MET A 101 -7.53 17.25 0.57
N CYS A 102 -7.95 16.99 1.79
CA CYS A 102 -7.49 15.89 2.64
C CYS A 102 -5.98 15.95 3.00
N GLN A 103 -5.35 17.12 2.90
CA GLN A 103 -3.93 17.30 3.21
C GLN A 103 -3.68 17.61 4.69
N GLY A 104 -4.66 18.19 5.36
CA GLY A 104 -4.59 18.52 6.78
C GLY A 104 -4.51 17.27 7.68
N PRO A 105 -4.25 17.45 8.99
CA PRO A 105 -4.28 16.34 9.94
C PRO A 105 -5.72 15.87 10.17
N CYS A 106 -5.92 14.54 10.16
CA CYS A 106 -7.13 13.96 10.71
C CYS A 106 -7.11 14.14 12.24
N PRO A 107 -8.23 14.50 12.90
CA PRO A 107 -8.29 14.53 14.35
C PRO A 107 -7.87 13.20 14.95
N GLY A 108 -6.88 13.21 15.85
CA GLY A 108 -6.31 11.99 16.44
C GLY A 108 -5.50 11.11 15.50
N GLY A 109 -5.25 11.54 14.27
CA GLY A 109 -4.52 10.78 13.23
C GLY A 109 -3.39 11.56 12.59
N GLU A 110 -3.03 11.19 11.36
CA GLU A 110 -1.94 11.78 10.57
C GLU A 110 -2.44 12.85 9.59
N SER A 111 -1.58 13.81 9.25
CA SER A 111 -1.70 14.56 8.00
C SER A 111 -1.09 13.77 6.84
N GLN A 112 -1.48 14.12 5.60
CA GLN A 112 -0.89 13.51 4.41
C GLN A 112 0.64 13.65 4.39
N ALA A 113 1.17 14.80 4.80
CA ALA A 113 2.62 15.03 4.85
C ALA A 113 3.34 14.16 5.90
N GLN A 114 2.72 13.91 7.05
CA GLN A 114 3.26 13.00 8.07
C GLN A 114 3.26 11.56 7.57
N PHE A 115 2.15 11.14 6.97
CA PHE A 115 2.00 9.82 6.35
C PHE A 115 3.07 9.57 5.27
N ILE A 116 3.17 10.47 4.27
CA ILE A 116 4.16 10.35 3.19
C ILE A 116 5.58 10.26 3.76
N ARG A 117 5.94 11.13 4.71
CA ARG A 117 7.27 11.11 5.33
C ARG A 117 7.57 9.80 6.04
N ARG A 118 6.61 9.23 6.79
CA ARG A 118 6.75 7.95 7.49
C ARG A 118 6.97 6.82 6.50
N VAL A 119 6.09 6.72 5.51
CA VAL A 119 6.12 5.65 4.50
C VAL A 119 7.38 5.70 3.66
N THR A 120 7.75 6.88 3.15
CA THR A 120 8.93 7.03 2.30
C THR A 120 10.22 6.72 3.06
N ALA A 121 10.33 7.12 4.33
CA ALA A 121 11.48 6.78 5.17
C ALA A 121 11.57 5.26 5.45
N ALA A 122 10.44 4.59 5.71
CA ALA A 122 10.42 3.15 5.93
C ALA A 122 10.78 2.37 4.65
N PHE A 123 10.20 2.78 3.53
CA PHE A 123 10.47 2.19 2.22
C PHE A 123 11.94 2.36 1.82
N ALA A 124 12.52 3.55 2.00
CA ALA A 124 13.92 3.82 1.71
C ALA A 124 14.85 2.88 2.50
N ARG A 125 14.62 2.70 3.80
CA ARG A 125 15.42 1.77 4.63
C ARG A 125 15.38 0.34 4.09
N LEU A 126 14.23 -0.15 3.62
CA LEU A 126 14.12 -1.48 3.02
C LEU A 126 14.93 -1.58 1.71
N LEU A 127 14.83 -0.56 0.86
CA LEU A 127 15.57 -0.55 -0.39
C LEU A 127 17.08 -0.44 -0.18
N ASP A 128 17.52 0.37 0.78
CA ASP A 128 18.95 0.49 1.12
C ASP A 128 19.51 -0.88 1.56
N ALA A 129 18.77 -1.59 2.42
CA ALA A 129 19.17 -2.91 2.87
C ALA A 129 19.15 -3.97 1.74
N ALA A 130 18.18 -3.88 0.83
CA ALA A 130 18.08 -4.77 -0.33
C ALA A 130 19.15 -4.49 -1.37
N ALA A 131 19.49 -3.22 -1.60
CA ALA A 131 20.56 -2.81 -2.53
C ALA A 131 21.94 -3.34 -2.11
N VAL A 132 22.25 -3.32 -0.81
CA VAL A 132 23.50 -3.92 -0.28
C VAL A 132 23.58 -5.41 -0.53
N LYS A 133 22.45 -6.11 -0.51
CA LYS A 133 22.35 -7.57 -0.69
C LYS A 133 22.08 -7.97 -2.15
N GLU A 134 21.84 -7.01 -3.03
CA GLU A 134 21.41 -7.22 -4.42
C GLU A 134 20.15 -8.09 -4.55
N THR A 135 19.22 -7.98 -3.57
CA THR A 135 18.01 -8.80 -3.54
C THR A 135 16.80 -8.05 -4.05
N ASN A 136 15.89 -8.77 -4.71
CA ASN A 136 14.58 -8.24 -5.07
C ASN A 136 13.67 -8.13 -3.84
N LEU A 137 12.72 -7.21 -3.87
CA LEU A 137 11.75 -7.03 -2.80
C LEU A 137 10.34 -7.30 -3.31
N THR A 138 9.56 -8.04 -2.51
CA THR A 138 8.10 -8.14 -2.65
C THR A 138 7.47 -7.63 -1.37
N ILE A 139 6.59 -6.63 -1.49
CA ILE A 139 5.97 -5.93 -0.38
C ILE A 139 4.46 -5.96 -0.58
N VAL A 140 3.71 -6.50 0.39
CA VAL A 140 2.26 -6.39 0.43
C VAL A 140 1.88 -5.31 1.44
N ALA A 141 1.32 -4.22 0.92
CA ALA A 141 0.97 -3.03 1.70
C ALA A 141 -0.41 -2.48 1.30
N HIS A 142 -0.56 -1.16 1.25
CA HIS A 142 -1.84 -0.48 1.15
C HIS A 142 -1.88 0.48 -0.04
N GLY A 143 -3.08 0.98 -0.37
CA GLY A 143 -3.26 1.94 -1.45
C GLY A 143 -2.49 3.23 -1.21
N GLY A 144 -2.64 3.83 -0.04
CA GLY A 144 -1.91 5.04 0.32
C GLY A 144 -0.39 4.84 0.33
N THR A 145 0.09 3.67 0.75
CA THR A 145 1.52 3.32 0.70
C THR A 145 2.07 3.41 -0.73
N GLN A 146 1.33 2.86 -1.72
CA GLN A 146 1.70 2.98 -3.13
C GLN A 146 1.73 4.43 -3.60
N LEU A 147 0.69 5.22 -3.24
CA LEU A 147 0.62 6.64 -3.57
C LEU A 147 1.84 7.40 -3.02
N ALA A 148 2.18 7.19 -1.75
CA ALA A 148 3.29 7.86 -1.09
C ALA A 148 4.64 7.52 -1.74
N VAL A 149 4.90 6.23 -1.96
CA VAL A 149 6.16 5.73 -2.55
C VAL A 149 6.33 6.25 -3.99
N LEU A 150 5.31 6.09 -4.83
CA LEU A 150 5.41 6.46 -6.23
C LEU A 150 5.46 7.96 -6.45
N SER A 151 4.71 8.75 -5.67
CA SER A 151 4.79 10.21 -5.74
C SER A 151 6.17 10.74 -5.38
N ALA A 152 6.87 10.09 -4.44
CA ALA A 152 8.19 10.51 -3.98
C ALA A 152 9.30 10.06 -4.94
N PHE A 153 9.29 8.81 -5.35
CA PHE A 153 10.46 8.16 -5.95
C PHE A 153 10.32 7.80 -7.43
N ALA A 154 9.10 7.74 -7.99
CA ALA A 154 8.94 7.41 -9.41
C ALA A 154 9.56 8.47 -10.32
N ASP A 155 10.20 8.02 -11.41
CA ASP A 155 10.74 8.90 -12.45
C ASP A 155 9.62 9.68 -13.15
N LEU A 156 8.53 8.99 -13.46
CA LEU A 156 7.35 9.59 -14.04
C LEU A 156 6.63 10.44 -13.00
N LYS A 157 6.35 11.69 -13.33
CA LYS A 157 5.58 12.58 -12.46
C LYS A 157 4.11 12.54 -12.81
N LYS A 158 3.30 12.19 -11.81
CA LYS A 158 1.82 12.19 -11.88
C LYS A 158 1.25 12.89 -10.63
N PRO A 159 0.04 13.44 -10.69
CA PRO A 159 -0.71 13.83 -9.51
C PRO A 159 -0.80 12.68 -8.50
N TYR A 160 -0.81 12.99 -7.22
CA TYR A 160 -0.71 12.01 -6.13
C TYR A 160 -1.72 10.86 -6.28
N PHE A 161 -2.98 11.17 -6.53
CA PHE A 161 -4.05 10.17 -6.63
C PHE A 161 -4.07 9.37 -7.95
N ASP A 162 -3.34 9.82 -8.98
CA ASP A 162 -3.25 9.10 -10.27
C ASP A 162 -2.38 7.83 -10.19
N TRP A 163 -1.71 7.63 -9.04
CA TRP A 163 -1.01 6.38 -8.73
C TRP A 163 -1.92 5.30 -8.15
N SER A 164 -3.21 5.60 -7.94
CA SER A 164 -4.14 4.64 -7.35
C SER A 164 -4.39 3.45 -8.29
N VAL A 165 -4.34 2.24 -7.74
CA VAL A 165 -4.74 1.01 -8.41
C VAL A 165 -5.77 0.27 -7.57
N PRO A 166 -6.59 -0.62 -8.16
CA PRO A 166 -7.53 -1.44 -7.40
C PRO A 166 -6.85 -2.35 -6.37
N CYS A 167 -7.61 -2.89 -5.42
CA CYS A 167 -7.15 -3.93 -4.51
C CYS A 167 -6.67 -5.16 -5.30
N GLY A 168 -5.63 -5.84 -4.81
CA GLY A 168 -5.03 -6.98 -5.50
C GLY A 168 -4.13 -6.61 -6.70
N HIS A 169 -3.88 -5.31 -6.93
CA HIS A 169 -2.95 -4.87 -7.98
C HIS A 169 -1.61 -4.46 -7.41
N SER A 170 -0.58 -4.54 -8.24
CA SER A 170 0.78 -4.13 -7.89
C SER A 170 1.43 -3.22 -8.91
N TYR A 171 2.49 -2.56 -8.45
CA TYR A 171 3.50 -1.95 -9.32
C TYR A 171 4.78 -2.77 -9.26
N VAL A 172 5.32 -3.11 -10.42
CA VAL A 172 6.65 -3.68 -10.59
C VAL A 172 7.60 -2.54 -10.95
N LEU A 173 8.63 -2.36 -10.14
CA LEU A 173 9.53 -1.21 -10.19
C LEU A 173 10.95 -1.69 -10.42
N ASP A 174 11.68 -1.05 -11.33
CA ASP A 174 13.13 -1.15 -11.39
C ASP A 174 13.75 -0.19 -10.38
N ALA A 175 14.59 -0.72 -9.51
CA ALA A 175 15.33 0.02 -8.51
C ALA A 175 16.86 0.00 -8.76
N SER A 176 17.30 -0.23 -9.99
CA SER A 176 18.73 -0.21 -10.36
C SER A 176 19.39 1.14 -10.09
N ARG A 177 18.62 2.23 -10.18
CA ARG A 177 19.07 3.62 -9.93
C ARG A 177 18.92 4.05 -8.47
N TRP A 178 18.41 3.16 -7.59
CA TRP A 178 18.20 3.51 -6.19
C TRP A 178 19.48 3.91 -5.46
N PRO A 179 20.60 3.16 -5.56
CA PRO A 179 21.80 3.46 -4.80
C PRO A 179 22.43 4.84 -5.08
N THR A 180 22.17 5.40 -6.26
CA THR A 180 22.80 6.66 -6.70
C THR A 180 21.85 7.84 -6.77
N GLU A 181 20.57 7.59 -7.10
CA GLU A 181 19.61 8.65 -7.43
C GLU A 181 18.34 8.61 -6.58
N HIS A 182 18.13 7.56 -5.80
CA HIS A 182 16.88 7.31 -5.09
C HIS A 182 15.65 7.41 -6.01
N ARG A 183 15.74 6.77 -7.19
CA ARG A 183 14.69 6.77 -8.21
C ARG A 183 14.26 5.36 -8.56
N LEU A 184 12.97 5.26 -8.90
CA LEU A 184 12.31 4.03 -9.31
C LEU A 184 11.69 4.22 -10.69
N THR A 185 11.90 3.26 -11.58
CA THR A 185 11.24 3.24 -12.89
C THR A 185 10.09 2.25 -12.86
N VAL A 186 8.88 2.68 -13.21
CA VAL A 186 7.72 1.79 -13.30
C VAL A 186 7.86 0.92 -14.54
N LEU A 187 8.00 -0.39 -14.33
CA LEU A 187 8.12 -1.38 -15.41
C LEU A 187 6.74 -1.89 -15.86
N ALA A 188 5.87 -2.20 -14.90
CA ALA A 188 4.56 -2.79 -15.17
C ALA A 188 3.60 -2.58 -13.99
N GLN A 189 2.33 -2.84 -14.25
CA GLN A 189 1.33 -3.16 -13.23
C GLN A 189 0.93 -4.63 -13.40
N ARG A 190 0.65 -5.33 -12.30
CA ARG A 190 0.10 -6.68 -12.30
C ARG A 190 -1.27 -6.66 -11.62
N ASP A 191 -2.11 -7.56 -12.07
CA ASP A 191 -3.46 -7.76 -11.56
C ASP A 191 -3.55 -9.19 -11.01
N TYR A 192 -3.52 -9.33 -9.70
CA TYR A 192 -3.63 -10.59 -9.00
C TYR A 192 -5.09 -11.04 -8.79
N THR A 193 -6.05 -10.29 -9.30
CA THR A 193 -7.47 -10.68 -9.28
C THR A 193 -7.90 -11.45 -10.55
N LYS A 194 -6.97 -11.64 -11.47
CA LYS A 194 -7.16 -12.47 -12.67
C LYS A 194 -6.28 -13.72 -12.58
N GLU A 195 -6.83 -14.84 -13.00
CA GLU A 195 -6.01 -16.03 -13.23
C GLU A 195 -4.89 -15.72 -14.22
N ALA A 196 -3.70 -16.28 -13.97
CA ALA A 196 -2.62 -16.19 -14.94
C ALA A 196 -3.12 -16.77 -16.28
N ALA A 197 -2.88 -16.05 -17.37
CA ALA A 197 -3.18 -16.59 -18.69
C ALA A 197 -2.29 -17.83 -18.92
N PRO A 198 -2.85 -18.93 -19.45
CA PRO A 198 -2.13 -20.17 -19.70
C PRO A 198 -0.99 -20.00 -20.72
#